data_8b170866c36cb6a3fc7e4d082ffd9027
#
_entry.id   8b170866c36cb6a3fc7e4d082ffd9027
#
_cell.length_a   1.000
_cell.length_b   1.000
_cell.length_c   1.000
_cell.angle_alpha   90.00
_cell.angle_beta   90.00
_cell.angle_gamma   90.00
#
_symmetry.space_group_name_H-M   'P 1'
#
loop_
_entity.id
_entity.type
_entity.pdbx_description
1 polymer ?
#
loop_
_entity_poly.entity_id
_entity_poly.type
_entity_poly.pdbx_seq_one_letter_code
_entity_poly.pdbx_strand_id
1 'polypeptide(L)'
;MRARALLLVALMVASALSGCFKDDPPPPPPPGEPTLPEGTFVTGPDGLAVDVTPLNLSFEFSDVGENGPEPSIGITSSGCMFFVALEKVMRSCDHGQSWENVADIASQPTTSDPYLWVDPVTDRVFNVQMVTLITTWIAFSDNDGENWIGNPHDSGPVPLNDHIKLGSGPWTDDGYGIPGQFDPIYEEAVYFCYNKLAGIFCYTSFDGGATFEVGG
;
A
#
# COMPACT_ATOMS: atom_id res chain seq x y z
N MET A 1 32.25 11.04 -21.82
CA MET A 1 30.81 11.16 -21.51
C MET A 1 30.25 9.95 -20.76
N ARG A 2 30.65 8.71 -21.06
CA ARG A 2 30.12 7.48 -20.37
C ARG A 2 30.49 7.37 -18.89
N ALA A 3 31.64 7.84 -18.46
CA ALA A 3 32.07 7.76 -17.05
C ALA A 3 31.31 8.70 -16.10
N ARG A 4 30.84 9.86 -16.62
CA ARG A 4 30.07 10.81 -15.79
C ARG A 4 28.62 10.37 -15.56
N ALA A 5 28.02 9.66 -16.51
CA ALA A 5 26.67 9.11 -16.35
C ALA A 5 26.63 7.96 -15.33
N LEU A 6 27.65 7.09 -15.36
CA LEU A 6 27.79 6.01 -14.37
C LEU A 6 28.02 6.53 -12.94
N LEU A 7 28.76 7.63 -12.79
CA LEU A 7 29.00 8.23 -11.48
C LEU A 7 27.73 8.88 -10.91
N LEU A 8 26.89 9.49 -11.76
CA LEU A 8 25.62 10.08 -11.34
C LEU A 8 24.59 9.02 -10.90
N VAL A 9 24.51 7.90 -11.61
CA VAL A 9 23.64 6.77 -11.24
C VAL A 9 24.11 6.14 -9.93
N ALA A 10 25.43 5.96 -9.75
CA ALA A 10 25.98 5.45 -8.50
C ALA A 10 25.76 6.38 -7.31
N LEU A 11 25.79 7.71 -7.53
CA LEU A 11 25.49 8.69 -6.48
C LEU A 11 23.99 8.74 -6.13
N MET A 12 23.09 8.58 -7.10
CA MET A 12 21.66 8.53 -6.82
C MET A 12 21.26 7.23 -6.09
N VAL A 13 21.84 6.10 -6.45
CA VAL A 13 21.62 4.83 -5.74
C VAL A 13 22.19 4.91 -4.32
N ALA A 14 23.35 5.55 -4.12
CA ALA A 14 23.95 5.73 -2.81
C ALA A 14 23.11 6.69 -1.92
N SER A 15 22.49 7.70 -2.49
CA SER A 15 21.62 8.62 -1.73
C SER A 15 20.27 8.01 -1.37
N ALA A 16 19.72 7.13 -2.21
CA ALA A 16 18.50 6.39 -1.89
C ALA A 16 18.72 5.35 -0.77
N LEU A 17 19.92 4.76 -0.70
CA LEU A 17 20.28 3.80 0.34
C LEU A 17 20.72 4.44 1.66
N SER A 18 21.10 5.72 1.69
CA SER A 18 21.62 6.36 2.90
C SER A 18 20.53 6.89 3.85
N GLY A 19 19.26 6.87 3.44
CA GLY A 19 18.14 7.35 4.26
C GLY A 19 17.56 6.33 5.24
N CYS A 20 17.80 5.04 5.03
CA CYS A 20 17.10 3.97 5.76
C CYS A 20 17.95 3.19 6.77
N PHE A 21 19.25 3.46 6.91
CA PHE A 21 20.11 2.71 7.83
C PHE A 21 20.83 3.64 8.80
N LYS A 22 20.11 4.15 9.80
CA LYS A 22 20.69 4.56 11.05
C LYS A 22 20.00 3.80 12.17
N ASP A 23 20.73 2.88 12.77
CA ASP A 23 20.42 2.32 14.09
C ASP A 23 20.63 3.38 15.18
N ASP A 24 19.99 4.52 15.05
CA ASP A 24 19.91 5.47 16.18
C ASP A 24 18.78 4.95 17.08
N PRO A 25 19.04 4.78 18.38
CA PRO A 25 17.98 4.44 19.32
C PRO A 25 16.87 5.49 19.22
N PRO A 26 15.60 5.09 19.37
CA PRO A 26 14.50 6.04 19.33
C PRO A 26 14.80 7.19 20.30
N PRO A 27 14.52 8.44 19.91
CA PRO A 27 14.72 9.56 20.80
C PRO A 27 13.95 9.31 22.10
N PRO A 28 14.50 9.71 23.26
CA PRO A 28 13.77 9.59 24.51
C PRO A 28 12.42 10.32 24.36
N PRO A 29 11.35 9.77 24.95
CA PRO A 29 10.05 10.41 24.88
C PRO A 29 10.17 11.86 25.35
N PRO A 30 9.49 12.79 24.65
CA PRO A 30 9.54 14.19 25.04
C PRO A 30 9.08 14.36 26.49
N PRO A 31 9.76 15.20 27.29
CA PRO A 31 9.38 15.45 28.66
C PRO A 31 7.99 16.10 28.70
N GLY A 32 7.03 15.41 29.27
CA GLY A 32 5.67 15.90 29.50
C GLY A 32 4.75 15.64 28.32
N GLU A 33 3.92 14.59 28.42
CA GLU A 33 2.72 14.53 27.60
C GLU A 33 1.92 15.82 27.81
N PRO A 34 1.49 16.52 26.73
CA PRO A 34 0.51 17.57 26.89
C PRO A 34 -0.74 16.91 27.49
N THR A 35 -1.09 17.29 28.71
CA THR A 35 -2.39 16.96 29.27
C THR A 35 -3.43 17.55 28.32
N LEU A 36 -4.15 16.68 27.62
CA LEU A 36 -5.28 17.10 26.80
C LEU A 36 -6.25 17.88 27.70
N PRO A 37 -6.76 19.03 27.24
CA PRO A 37 -7.76 19.79 28.02
C PRO A 37 -8.97 18.88 28.29
N GLU A 38 -9.63 19.10 29.43
CA GLU A 38 -10.89 18.42 29.77
C GLU A 38 -11.85 18.60 28.60
N GLY A 39 -12.25 17.49 27.96
CA GLY A 39 -13.05 17.47 26.75
C GLY A 39 -12.18 17.39 25.48
N THR A 40 -12.12 16.23 24.86
CA THR A 40 -11.48 16.06 23.55
C THR A 40 -12.54 16.21 22.46
N PHE A 41 -12.36 17.21 21.60
CA PHE A 41 -13.27 17.48 20.49
C PHE A 41 -12.58 17.15 19.17
N VAL A 42 -13.29 16.46 18.29
CA VAL A 42 -12.92 16.28 16.88
C VAL A 42 -13.87 17.12 16.02
N THR A 43 -13.30 17.95 15.17
CA THR A 43 -14.06 18.76 14.22
C THR A 43 -14.19 18.01 12.90
N GLY A 44 -15.43 17.68 12.53
CA GLY A 44 -15.74 17.07 11.24
C GLY A 44 -15.56 18.03 10.06
N PRO A 45 -15.66 17.51 8.81
CA PRO A 45 -15.57 18.32 7.59
C PRO A 45 -16.66 19.41 7.48
N ASP A 46 -17.77 19.23 8.18
CA ASP A 46 -18.89 20.16 8.30
C ASP A 46 -18.66 21.28 9.32
N GLY A 47 -17.52 21.28 9.99
CA GLY A 47 -17.15 22.25 11.03
C GLY A 47 -17.81 22.00 12.38
N LEU A 48 -18.56 20.91 12.56
CA LEU A 48 -19.14 20.54 13.85
C LEU A 48 -18.09 19.87 14.74
N ALA A 49 -17.96 20.37 15.96
CA ALA A 49 -17.12 19.76 16.98
C ALA A 49 -17.92 18.67 17.71
N VAL A 50 -17.38 17.45 17.68
CA VAL A 50 -17.96 16.32 18.42
C VAL A 50 -17.10 16.05 19.65
N ASP A 51 -17.74 16.01 20.82
CA ASP A 51 -17.08 15.59 22.05
C ASP A 51 -16.81 14.08 22.01
N VAL A 52 -15.55 13.70 21.89
CA VAL A 52 -15.10 12.30 21.88
C VAL A 52 -14.58 11.83 23.24
N THR A 53 -14.68 12.67 24.29
CA THR A 53 -14.29 12.32 25.66
C THR A 53 -15.01 11.06 26.18
N PRO A 54 -16.30 10.80 25.82
CA PRO A 54 -16.97 9.56 26.21
C PRO A 54 -16.43 8.30 25.51
N LEU A 55 -15.72 8.47 24.38
CA LEU A 55 -15.05 7.37 23.70
C LEU A 55 -13.78 7.07 24.51
N ASN A 56 -13.86 6.15 25.44
CA ASN A 56 -12.72 5.67 26.21
C ASN A 56 -11.75 4.96 25.25
N LEU A 57 -11.00 5.75 24.46
CA LEU A 57 -10.06 5.24 23.47
C LEU A 57 -8.85 4.68 24.20
N SER A 58 -8.63 3.40 24.05
CA SER A 58 -7.40 2.73 24.45
C SER A 58 -6.58 2.38 23.20
N PHE A 59 -5.28 2.51 23.30
CA PHE A 59 -4.34 2.06 22.28
C PHE A 59 -3.64 0.81 22.80
N GLU A 60 -3.71 -0.25 22.03
CA GLU A 60 -2.98 -1.48 22.28
C GLU A 60 -1.84 -1.59 21.28
N PHE A 61 -0.67 -1.98 21.75
CA PHE A 61 0.49 -2.25 20.91
C PHE A 61 0.59 -3.76 20.68
N SER A 62 0.71 -4.14 19.42
CA SER A 62 0.92 -5.51 19.01
C SER A 62 2.23 -5.62 18.25
N ASP A 63 3.05 -6.60 18.63
CA ASP A 63 4.26 -6.93 17.87
C ASP A 63 3.88 -7.86 16.73
N VAL A 64 4.06 -7.39 15.51
CA VAL A 64 3.82 -8.16 14.28
C VAL A 64 4.89 -9.24 14.07
N GLY A 65 6.04 -9.10 14.73
CA GLY A 65 7.17 -10.03 14.60
C GLY A 65 8.01 -9.87 13.35
N GLU A 66 7.69 -8.89 12.49
CA GLU A 66 8.40 -8.62 11.26
C GLU A 66 8.61 -7.12 11.07
N ASN A 67 9.71 -6.76 10.43
CA ASN A 67 10.08 -5.38 10.14
C ASN A 67 10.38 -5.22 8.66
N GLY A 68 10.01 -4.09 8.09
CA GLY A 68 10.32 -3.75 6.70
C GLY A 68 10.19 -2.25 6.45
N PRO A 69 10.84 -1.72 5.40
CA PRO A 69 10.60 -0.36 4.96
C PRO A 69 9.19 -0.22 4.39
N GLU A 70 8.70 1.02 4.39
CA GLU A 70 7.41 1.41 3.80
C GLU A 70 6.22 0.54 4.22
N PRO A 71 5.98 0.38 5.54
CA PRO A 71 4.89 -0.46 6.00
C PRO A 71 3.54 0.11 5.55
N SER A 72 2.65 -0.77 5.12
CA SER A 72 1.26 -0.44 4.88
C SER A 72 0.35 -1.46 5.55
N ILE A 73 -0.83 -1.01 5.95
CA ILE A 73 -1.81 -1.83 6.64
C ILE A 73 -3.16 -1.71 5.93
N GLY A 74 -3.92 -2.81 5.92
CA GLY A 74 -5.29 -2.85 5.47
C GLY A 74 -6.13 -3.72 6.39
N ILE A 75 -7.44 -3.48 6.42
CA ILE A 75 -8.38 -4.22 7.27
C ILE A 75 -9.59 -4.58 6.43
N THR A 76 -9.98 -5.85 6.44
CA THR A 76 -11.20 -6.34 5.79
C THR A 76 -12.44 -6.05 6.62
N SER A 77 -13.62 -6.16 6.04
CA SER A 77 -14.89 -5.98 6.75
C SER A 77 -15.11 -7.02 7.85
N SER A 78 -14.46 -8.18 7.74
CA SER A 78 -14.45 -9.22 8.79
C SER A 78 -13.59 -8.84 10.01
N GLY A 79 -12.75 -7.79 9.90
CA GLY A 79 -11.84 -7.35 10.94
C GLY A 79 -10.45 -8.01 10.86
N CYS A 80 -10.16 -8.80 9.84
CA CYS A 80 -8.81 -9.30 9.61
C CYS A 80 -7.90 -8.15 9.15
N MET A 81 -6.81 -7.97 9.88
CA MET A 81 -5.78 -6.97 9.60
C MET A 81 -4.65 -7.59 8.79
N PHE A 82 -4.15 -6.83 7.83
CA PHE A 82 -3.01 -7.22 7.00
C PHE A 82 -1.92 -6.17 7.09
N PHE A 83 -0.68 -6.60 7.20
CA PHE A 83 0.50 -5.75 7.24
C PHE A 83 1.55 -6.33 6.29
N VAL A 84 2.13 -5.48 5.44
CA VAL A 84 3.23 -5.91 4.56
C VAL A 84 4.58 -5.50 5.13
N ALA A 85 5.51 -6.46 5.15
CA ALA A 85 6.89 -6.27 5.55
C ALA A 85 7.82 -6.93 4.52
N LEU A 86 8.31 -6.16 3.56
CA LEU A 86 9.07 -6.66 2.41
C LEU A 86 8.26 -7.74 1.65
N GLU A 87 8.81 -8.97 1.57
CA GLU A 87 8.16 -10.10 0.91
C GLU A 87 7.07 -10.78 1.74
N LYS A 88 6.88 -10.38 3.00
CA LYS A 88 5.92 -11.01 3.89
C LYS A 88 4.62 -10.25 3.95
N VAL A 89 3.53 -10.97 3.94
CA VAL A 89 2.19 -10.46 4.21
C VAL A 89 1.73 -11.07 5.54
N MET A 90 1.73 -10.27 6.57
CA MET A 90 1.32 -10.67 7.91
C MET A 90 -0.18 -10.45 8.07
N ARG A 91 -0.88 -11.44 8.59
CA ARG A 91 -2.33 -11.40 8.87
C ARG A 91 -2.59 -11.59 10.36
N SER A 92 -3.55 -10.85 10.88
CA SER A 92 -4.16 -11.06 12.19
C SER A 92 -5.68 -10.97 12.08
N CYS A 93 -6.41 -12.00 12.52
CA CYS A 93 -7.88 -11.99 12.60
C CYS A 93 -8.37 -12.01 14.05
N ASP A 94 -7.53 -11.67 15.02
CA ASP A 94 -7.81 -11.66 16.45
C ASP A 94 -7.46 -10.29 17.10
N HIS A 95 -7.63 -9.21 16.34
CA HIS A 95 -7.33 -7.84 16.76
C HIS A 95 -5.87 -7.62 17.14
N GLY A 96 -4.93 -8.25 16.42
CA GLY A 96 -3.50 -8.07 16.61
C GLY A 96 -2.88 -8.91 17.74
N GLN A 97 -3.64 -9.82 18.34
CA GLN A 97 -3.11 -10.67 19.42
C GLN A 97 -2.13 -11.72 18.89
N SER A 98 -2.35 -12.20 17.67
CA SER A 98 -1.42 -13.07 16.96
C SER A 98 -1.31 -12.68 15.49
N TRP A 99 -0.15 -12.94 14.89
CA TRP A 99 0.14 -12.67 13.49
C TRP A 99 0.75 -13.90 12.83
N GLU A 100 0.36 -14.14 11.61
CA GLU A 100 0.90 -15.22 10.77
C GLU A 100 1.29 -14.68 9.38
N ASN A 101 2.33 -15.26 8.79
CA ASN A 101 2.70 -14.92 7.42
C ASN A 101 1.85 -15.72 6.45
N VAL A 102 1.03 -15.04 5.66
CA VAL A 102 0.14 -15.63 4.64
C VAL A 102 0.64 -15.39 3.21
N ALA A 103 1.84 -14.82 3.04
CA ALA A 103 2.44 -14.69 1.73
C ALA A 103 2.81 -16.06 1.16
N ASP A 104 2.49 -16.27 -0.13
CA ASP A 104 2.90 -17.44 -0.89
C ASP A 104 3.80 -17.05 -2.07
N ILE A 105 4.19 -18.01 -2.90
CA ILE A 105 5.08 -17.76 -4.06
C ILE A 105 4.47 -16.76 -5.06
N ALA A 106 3.15 -16.66 -5.14
CA ALA A 106 2.47 -15.74 -6.03
C ALA A 106 2.45 -14.30 -5.49
N SER A 107 2.67 -14.11 -4.18
CA SER A 107 2.69 -12.81 -3.52
C SER A 107 4.07 -12.33 -3.10
N GLN A 108 5.13 -13.09 -3.32
CA GLN A 108 6.47 -12.93 -2.73
C GLN A 108 7.64 -12.58 -3.66
N PRO A 109 7.56 -11.79 -4.71
CA PRO A 109 8.81 -11.33 -5.33
C PRO A 109 9.54 -10.39 -4.36
N THR A 110 10.84 -10.61 -4.21
CA THR A 110 11.68 -9.77 -3.35
C THR A 110 11.68 -8.33 -3.83
N THR A 111 11.37 -7.40 -2.94
CA THR A 111 11.27 -5.98 -3.24
C THR A 111 11.78 -5.12 -2.10
N SER A 112 12.02 -3.84 -2.42
CA SER A 112 12.38 -2.80 -1.45
C SER A 112 11.26 -1.80 -1.19
N ASP A 113 10.15 -1.86 -1.92
CA ASP A 113 9.04 -0.90 -1.85
C ASP A 113 7.71 -1.68 -1.98
N PRO A 114 7.27 -2.30 -0.88
CA PRO A 114 5.99 -3.01 -0.84
C PRO A 114 4.84 -2.05 -0.58
N TYR A 115 3.65 -2.40 -1.09
CA TYR A 115 2.43 -1.69 -0.77
C TYR A 115 1.26 -2.66 -0.64
N LEU A 116 0.44 -2.46 0.38
CA LEU A 116 -0.75 -3.27 0.64
C LEU A 116 -1.99 -2.38 0.60
N TRP A 117 -3.02 -2.88 -0.02
CA TRP A 117 -4.34 -2.26 -0.08
C TRP A 117 -5.42 -3.31 0.15
N VAL A 118 -6.44 -2.98 0.91
CA VAL A 118 -7.67 -3.77 1.01
C VAL A 118 -8.78 -2.97 0.37
N ASP A 119 -9.44 -3.56 -0.61
CA ASP A 119 -10.60 -2.96 -1.27
C ASP A 119 -11.78 -2.94 -0.28
N PRO A 120 -12.31 -1.76 0.06
CA PRO A 120 -13.34 -1.65 1.09
C PRO A 120 -14.72 -2.19 0.68
N VAL A 121 -14.93 -2.50 -0.60
CA VAL A 121 -16.21 -3.03 -1.12
C VAL A 121 -16.19 -4.54 -1.22
N THR A 122 -15.08 -5.11 -1.70
CA THR A 122 -14.98 -6.53 -2.02
C THR A 122 -14.16 -7.33 -1.00
N ASP A 123 -13.45 -6.64 -0.08
CA ASP A 123 -12.46 -7.23 0.82
C ASP A 123 -11.25 -7.88 0.12
N ARG A 124 -11.08 -7.65 -1.19
CA ARG A 124 -9.89 -8.12 -1.90
C ARG A 124 -8.65 -7.48 -1.32
N VAL A 125 -7.70 -8.31 -0.92
CA VAL A 125 -6.39 -7.88 -0.41
C VAL A 125 -5.40 -7.84 -1.56
N PHE A 126 -4.81 -6.67 -1.82
CA PHE A 126 -3.75 -6.48 -2.80
C PHE A 126 -2.40 -6.39 -2.10
N ASN A 127 -1.42 -7.15 -2.60
CA ASN A 127 -0.02 -7.01 -2.25
C ASN A 127 0.76 -6.61 -3.50
N VAL A 128 1.28 -5.39 -3.50
CA VAL A 128 1.99 -4.80 -4.62
C VAL A 128 3.46 -4.72 -4.29
N GLN A 129 4.30 -5.25 -5.15
CA GLN A 129 5.72 -5.38 -4.93
C GLN A 129 6.49 -4.78 -6.10
N MET A 130 7.39 -3.86 -5.82
CA MET A 130 8.27 -3.33 -6.85
C MET A 130 9.51 -4.20 -7.00
N VAL A 131 9.69 -4.77 -8.18
CA VAL A 131 10.81 -5.68 -8.46
C VAL A 131 11.89 -4.93 -9.24
N THR A 132 13.05 -4.75 -8.61
CA THR A 132 14.26 -4.16 -9.23
C THR A 132 14.09 -2.77 -9.85
N LEU A 133 13.13 -1.97 -9.38
CA LEU A 133 12.80 -0.63 -9.92
C LEU A 133 12.34 -0.64 -11.41
N ILE A 134 11.99 -1.78 -11.96
CA ILE A 134 11.66 -1.93 -13.38
C ILE A 134 10.25 -2.49 -13.56
N THR A 135 9.91 -3.50 -12.79
CA THR A 135 8.65 -4.23 -12.89
C THR A 135 7.90 -4.15 -11.58
N THR A 136 6.60 -4.06 -11.65
CA THR A 136 5.74 -4.17 -10.49
C THR A 136 5.04 -5.52 -10.53
N TRP A 137 5.04 -6.20 -9.40
CA TRP A 137 4.27 -7.42 -9.21
C TRP A 137 3.02 -7.08 -8.40
N ILE A 138 1.85 -7.39 -8.94
CA ILE A 138 0.58 -7.15 -8.28
C ILE A 138 -0.03 -8.51 -7.98
N ALA A 139 -0.18 -8.82 -6.71
CA ALA A 139 -0.86 -10.01 -6.26
C ALA A 139 -2.15 -9.63 -5.54
N PHE A 140 -3.17 -10.48 -5.63
CA PHE A 140 -4.40 -10.29 -4.89
C PHE A 140 -4.94 -11.60 -4.32
N SER A 141 -5.73 -11.48 -3.26
CA SER A 141 -6.40 -12.57 -2.58
C SER A 141 -7.84 -12.18 -2.28
N ASP A 142 -8.78 -13.09 -2.54
CA ASP A 142 -10.22 -12.96 -2.24
C ASP A 142 -10.64 -13.79 -1.03
N ASN A 143 -9.69 -14.36 -0.29
CA ASN A 143 -9.96 -15.27 0.83
C ASN A 143 -8.98 -15.06 1.97
N ASP A 144 -8.85 -13.81 2.40
CA ASP A 144 -8.04 -13.41 3.54
C ASP A 144 -6.57 -13.90 3.47
N GLY A 145 -6.00 -13.94 2.27
CA GLY A 145 -4.60 -14.31 2.07
C GLY A 145 -4.33 -15.82 2.05
N GLU A 146 -5.35 -16.67 2.07
CA GLU A 146 -5.15 -18.13 1.98
C GLU A 146 -4.63 -18.57 0.60
N ASN A 147 -5.05 -17.89 -0.45
CA ASN A 147 -4.57 -18.11 -1.81
C ASN A 147 -4.33 -16.77 -2.50
N TRP A 148 -3.28 -16.71 -3.32
CA TRP A 148 -2.90 -15.54 -4.06
C TRP A 148 -2.86 -15.77 -5.56
N ILE A 149 -3.26 -14.77 -6.31
CA ILE A 149 -3.06 -14.70 -7.76
C ILE A 149 -2.09 -13.56 -8.02
N GLY A 150 -0.94 -13.87 -8.59
CA GLY A 150 0.12 -12.89 -8.87
C GLY A 150 0.18 -12.55 -10.35
N ASN A 151 0.36 -11.27 -10.66
CA ASN A 151 0.42 -10.75 -12.01
C ASN A 151 1.58 -9.76 -12.18
N PRO A 152 2.52 -10.00 -13.09
CA PRO A 152 3.57 -9.03 -13.39
C PRO A 152 2.99 -7.88 -14.23
N HIS A 153 3.26 -6.66 -13.82
CA HIS A 153 2.99 -5.46 -14.59
C HIS A 153 4.29 -4.91 -15.17
N ASP A 154 4.44 -4.95 -16.50
CA ASP A 154 5.59 -4.37 -17.18
C ASP A 154 5.44 -2.84 -17.22
N SER A 155 6.32 -2.17 -16.53
CA SER A 155 6.35 -0.71 -16.48
C SER A 155 7.01 -0.08 -17.72
N GLY A 156 7.33 -0.86 -18.74
CA GLY A 156 7.96 -0.42 -19.98
C GLY A 156 9.47 -0.12 -19.84
N PRO A 157 10.12 0.36 -20.88
CA PRO A 157 11.58 0.36 -21.02
C PRO A 157 12.32 1.40 -20.16
N VAL A 158 11.61 2.29 -19.48
CA VAL A 158 12.21 3.30 -18.62
C VAL A 158 12.23 2.77 -17.18
N PRO A 159 13.41 2.46 -16.62
CA PRO A 159 13.52 2.01 -15.23
C PRO A 159 13.22 3.14 -14.24
N LEU A 160 13.26 2.82 -12.95
CA LEU A 160 13.08 3.70 -11.81
C LEU A 160 11.61 3.98 -11.50
N ASN A 161 10.84 2.90 -11.37
CA ASN A 161 9.56 2.98 -10.67
C ASN A 161 9.83 3.22 -9.19
N ASP A 162 9.04 4.07 -8.58
CA ASP A 162 9.17 4.43 -7.19
C ASP A 162 7.81 4.87 -6.62
N HIS A 163 7.63 4.73 -5.32
CA HIS A 163 6.40 5.14 -4.63
C HIS A 163 5.12 4.60 -5.27
N ILE A 164 5.05 3.28 -5.41
CA ILE A 164 3.86 2.60 -5.93
C ILE A 164 2.67 2.79 -5.00
N LYS A 165 1.51 3.05 -5.59
CA LYS A 165 0.22 3.14 -4.88
C LYS A 165 -0.84 2.45 -5.69
N LEU A 166 -1.74 1.77 -4.97
CA LEU A 166 -2.92 1.15 -5.54
C LEU A 166 -4.13 1.59 -4.72
N GLY A 167 -5.26 1.75 -5.36
CA GLY A 167 -6.53 2.08 -4.73
C GLY A 167 -7.66 1.64 -5.63
N SER A 168 -8.85 1.53 -5.07
CA SER A 168 -10.07 1.19 -5.77
C SER A 168 -11.13 2.26 -5.55
N GLY A 169 -12.12 2.28 -6.42
CA GLY A 169 -13.25 3.19 -6.31
C GLY A 169 -14.36 2.86 -7.30
N PRO A 170 -15.55 3.41 -7.09
CA PRO A 170 -16.72 3.08 -7.89
C PRO A 170 -16.53 3.45 -9.35
N TRP A 171 -17.17 2.67 -10.20
CA TRP A 171 -17.30 2.99 -11.61
C TRP A 171 -18.06 4.29 -11.82
N THR A 172 -17.60 5.12 -12.75
CA THR A 172 -18.37 6.28 -13.24
C THR A 172 -18.89 5.99 -14.64
N ASP A 173 -20.17 6.22 -14.88
CA ASP A 173 -20.80 5.98 -16.18
C ASP A 173 -20.23 6.82 -17.34
N ASP A 174 -19.46 7.85 -17.03
CA ASP A 174 -18.95 8.87 -17.95
C ASP A 174 -17.43 8.79 -18.19
N GLY A 175 -16.73 7.86 -17.54
CA GLY A 175 -15.25 7.82 -17.61
C GLY A 175 -14.67 7.06 -18.79
N TYR A 176 -15.28 5.97 -19.20
CA TYR A 176 -14.67 5.05 -20.17
C TYR A 176 -15.67 4.31 -21.04
N GLY A 177 -16.42 4.96 -21.84
CA GLY A 177 -17.12 4.22 -22.86
C GLY A 177 -18.59 4.56 -23.02
N ILE A 178 -19.14 4.04 -24.08
CA ILE A 178 -20.54 4.15 -24.43
C ILE A 178 -21.35 3.40 -23.35
N PRO A 179 -22.28 4.05 -22.67
CA PRO A 179 -23.14 3.39 -21.68
C PRO A 179 -23.71 2.08 -22.20
N GLY A 180 -23.49 0.99 -21.45
CA GLY A 180 -23.99 -0.34 -21.79
C GLY A 180 -23.09 -1.21 -22.66
N GLN A 181 -21.86 -0.77 -23.01
CA GLN A 181 -20.89 -1.58 -23.74
C GLN A 181 -19.88 -2.31 -22.86
N PHE A 182 -19.80 -1.98 -21.60
CA PHE A 182 -18.84 -2.56 -20.68
C PHE A 182 -19.54 -3.06 -19.41
N ASP A 183 -19.44 -4.36 -19.18
CA ASP A 183 -19.87 -5.00 -17.93
C ASP A 183 -18.59 -5.36 -17.16
N PRO A 184 -18.22 -4.60 -16.13
CA PRO A 184 -17.01 -4.86 -15.39
C PRO A 184 -17.10 -6.22 -14.69
N ILE A 185 -16.04 -7.02 -14.77
CA ILE A 185 -15.94 -8.33 -14.11
C ILE A 185 -15.77 -8.14 -12.59
N TYR A 186 -15.31 -6.96 -12.20
CA TYR A 186 -15.06 -6.61 -10.81
C TYR A 186 -15.91 -5.40 -10.40
N GLU A 187 -16.35 -5.34 -9.13
CA GLU A 187 -17.30 -4.33 -8.67
C GLU A 187 -16.73 -2.91 -8.64
N GLU A 188 -15.41 -2.79 -8.51
CA GLU A 188 -14.70 -1.51 -8.41
C GLU A 188 -13.69 -1.34 -9.54
N ALA A 189 -13.41 -0.10 -9.95
CA ALA A 189 -12.24 0.22 -10.73
C ALA A 189 -11.00 0.20 -9.84
N VAL A 190 -9.94 -0.50 -10.27
CA VAL A 190 -8.68 -0.53 -9.55
C VAL A 190 -7.68 0.36 -10.27
N TYR A 191 -7.09 1.31 -9.53
CA TYR A 191 -6.10 2.26 -10.04
C TYR A 191 -4.73 1.92 -9.45
N PHE A 192 -3.74 1.89 -10.32
CA PHE A 192 -2.35 1.65 -9.95
C PHE A 192 -1.48 2.77 -10.48
N CYS A 193 -0.76 3.45 -9.60
CA CYS A 193 0.10 4.57 -9.97
C CYS A 193 1.50 4.42 -9.38
N TYR A 194 2.48 4.95 -10.07
CA TYR A 194 3.87 5.04 -9.60
C TYR A 194 4.59 6.23 -10.24
N ASN A 195 5.68 6.65 -9.58
CA ASN A 195 6.58 7.65 -10.11
C ASN A 195 7.60 7.00 -11.07
N LYS A 196 7.94 7.73 -12.12
CA LYS A 196 9.15 7.56 -12.92
C LYS A 196 9.93 8.87 -12.94
N LEU A 197 11.19 8.82 -13.37
CA LEU A 197 12.07 9.99 -13.45
C LEU A 197 11.44 11.25 -14.05
N ALA A 198 10.45 11.12 -14.91
CA ALA A 198 9.88 12.21 -15.71
C ALA A 198 8.40 12.49 -15.44
N GLY A 199 7.77 11.80 -14.48
CA GLY A 199 6.35 11.98 -14.20
C GLY A 199 5.69 10.85 -13.46
N ILE A 200 4.40 11.00 -13.23
CA ILE A 200 3.53 10.00 -12.63
C ILE A 200 2.84 9.23 -13.75
N PHE A 201 2.78 7.93 -13.62
CA PHE A 201 2.09 7.04 -14.54
C PHE A 201 1.00 6.30 -13.76
N CYS A 202 -0.20 6.31 -14.31
CA CYS A 202 -1.34 5.61 -13.75
C CYS A 202 -1.93 4.63 -14.76
N TYR A 203 -2.43 3.54 -14.23
CA TYR A 203 -3.10 2.48 -14.97
C TYR A 203 -4.42 2.16 -14.30
N THR A 204 -5.37 1.68 -15.08
CA THR A 204 -6.69 1.29 -14.59
C THR A 204 -6.92 -0.18 -14.91
N SER A 205 -7.46 -0.91 -13.96
CA SER A 205 -7.92 -2.27 -14.13
C SER A 205 -9.43 -2.33 -14.01
N PHE A 206 -10.03 -3.08 -14.91
CA PHE A 206 -11.47 -3.33 -14.97
C PHE A 206 -11.86 -4.75 -14.55
N ASP A 207 -10.88 -5.56 -14.22
CA ASP A 207 -11.02 -6.97 -13.84
C ASP A 207 -10.42 -7.25 -12.46
N GLY A 208 -10.37 -6.21 -11.61
CA GLY A 208 -9.93 -6.34 -10.23
C GLY A 208 -8.44 -6.59 -10.05
N GLY A 209 -7.61 -6.05 -10.94
CA GLY A 209 -6.16 -6.14 -10.86
C GLY A 209 -5.54 -7.31 -11.62
N ALA A 210 -6.34 -8.06 -12.39
CA ALA A 210 -5.80 -9.11 -13.23
C ALA A 210 -5.10 -8.57 -14.48
N THR A 211 -5.63 -7.48 -15.08
CA THR A 211 -4.96 -6.74 -16.15
C THR A 211 -5.07 -5.24 -15.93
N PHE A 212 -4.12 -4.48 -16.48
CA PHE A 212 -4.09 -3.02 -16.36
C PHE A 212 -3.90 -2.37 -17.73
N GLU A 213 -4.68 -1.33 -17.98
CA GLU A 213 -4.58 -0.48 -19.15
C GLU A 213 -4.04 0.89 -18.76
N VAL A 214 -3.39 1.57 -19.72
CA VAL A 214 -2.86 2.93 -19.48
C VAL A 214 -4.05 3.85 -19.15
N GLY A 215 -4.09 4.33 -17.94
CA GLY A 215 -4.99 5.39 -17.53
C GLY A 215 -4.61 6.71 -18.19
N GLY A 216 -5.58 7.51 -18.57
CA GLY A 216 -5.34 8.78 -19.24
C GLY A 216 -4.60 9.80 -18.37
#